data_aa048ff017913e65e0d2e228968bde00
#
_entry.id   aa048ff017913e65e0d2e228968bde00
#
_cell.length_a   1.000
_cell.length_b   1.000
_cell.length_c   1.000
_cell.angle_alpha   90.00
_cell.angle_beta   90.00
_cell.angle_gamma   90.00
#
_symmetry.space_group_name_H-M   'P 1'
#
loop_
_entity.id
_entity.type
_entity.pdbx_description
1 polymer ?
#
loop_
_entity_poly.entity_id
_entity_poly.type
_entity_poly.pdbx_seq_one_letter_code
_entity_poly.pdbx_strand_id
1 'polypeptide(L)'
;MGKFAVKTVKTGIKFNLKAGNGEIIAASEIYNSKAACLNGIESVRKNAPIAPVEDQTAEGFAVEKNPKFEVYVDKAGEFRFRLKARNGEIIAASEGYKAKASCLNGIESVKKNAPDAEVVEEE
;
A
#
# COMPACT_ATOMS: atom_id res chain seq x y z
N MET A 1 -1.47 9.47 14.18
CA MET A 1 -0.31 8.66 13.86
C MET A 1 -0.72 7.32 13.30
N GLY A 2 -0.06 6.90 12.22
CA GLY A 2 -0.40 5.63 11.58
C GLY A 2 0.18 4.42 12.29
N LYS A 3 -0.33 3.25 11.91
CA LYS A 3 0.14 1.97 12.46
C LYS A 3 0.21 0.93 11.36
N PHE A 4 1.23 0.07 11.42
CA PHE A 4 1.23 -1.18 10.67
C PHE A 4 0.70 -2.27 11.60
N ALA A 5 -0.50 -2.74 11.33
CA ALA A 5 -1.13 -3.77 12.16
C ALA A 5 -0.83 -5.13 11.54
N VAL A 6 -0.06 -5.93 12.26
CA VAL A 6 0.33 -7.29 11.84
C VAL A 6 -0.70 -8.27 12.36
N LYS A 7 -1.24 -9.08 11.47
CA LYS A 7 -2.34 -9.99 11.79
C LYS A 7 -2.05 -11.39 11.25
N THR A 8 -2.27 -12.40 12.09
CA THR A 8 -2.22 -13.79 11.63
C THR A 8 -3.58 -14.14 11.03
N VAL A 9 -3.56 -14.64 9.81
CA VAL A 9 -4.76 -15.11 9.13
C VAL A 9 -4.62 -16.61 8.88
N LYS A 10 -5.67 -17.23 8.38
CA LYS A 10 -5.73 -18.68 8.24
C LYS A 10 -4.57 -19.27 7.41
N THR A 11 -4.10 -18.54 6.41
CA THR A 11 -3.08 -19.03 5.48
C THR A 11 -1.72 -18.39 5.66
N GLY A 12 -1.55 -17.54 6.67
CA GLY A 12 -0.26 -16.88 6.89
C GLY A 12 -0.38 -15.61 7.71
N ILE A 13 0.49 -14.66 7.45
CA ILE A 13 0.58 -13.41 8.20
C ILE A 13 0.53 -12.25 7.21
N LYS A 14 -0.22 -11.21 7.54
CA LYS A 14 -0.33 -10.02 6.70
C LYS A 14 -0.23 -8.77 7.57
N PHE A 15 -0.05 -7.62 6.93
CA PHE A 15 -0.16 -6.34 7.63
C PHE A 15 -1.17 -5.44 6.93
N ASN A 16 -1.76 -4.55 7.70
CA ASN A 16 -2.56 -3.45 7.21
C ASN A 16 -1.91 -2.16 7.67
N LEU A 17 -1.82 -1.17 6.79
CA LEU A 17 -1.39 0.16 7.20
C LEU A 17 -2.65 0.96 7.52
N LYS A 18 -2.74 1.43 8.75
CA LYS A 18 -3.86 2.23 9.23
C LYS A 18 -3.44 3.67 9.41
N ALA A 19 -4.31 4.59 9.02
CA ALA A 19 -4.10 6.01 9.27
C ALA A 19 -4.40 6.33 10.74
N GLY A 20 -4.11 7.57 11.15
CA GLY A 20 -4.34 8.00 12.53
C GLY A 20 -5.77 7.87 13.01
N ASN A 21 -6.75 7.90 12.08
CA ASN A 21 -8.17 7.72 12.41
C ASN A 21 -8.59 6.25 12.47
N GLY A 22 -7.66 5.32 12.31
CA GLY A 22 -7.93 3.89 12.37
C GLY A 22 -8.37 3.26 11.05
N GLU A 23 -8.50 4.03 9.99
CA GLU A 23 -8.91 3.49 8.69
C GLU A 23 -7.75 2.75 8.02
N ILE A 24 -8.07 1.61 7.38
CA ILE A 24 -7.07 0.84 6.62
C ILE A 24 -6.88 1.54 5.28
N ILE A 25 -5.65 2.01 5.02
CA ILE A 25 -5.34 2.69 3.77
C ILE A 25 -4.60 1.82 2.78
N ALA A 26 -3.95 0.76 3.25
CA ALA A 26 -3.31 -0.22 2.37
C ALA A 26 -3.14 -1.54 3.10
N ALA A 27 -3.12 -2.62 2.35
CA ALA A 27 -2.97 -3.96 2.89
C ALA A 27 -1.91 -4.72 2.12
N SER A 28 -1.23 -5.64 2.80
CA SER A 28 -0.21 -6.47 2.19
C SER A 28 -0.80 -7.76 1.63
N GLU A 29 0.03 -8.49 0.90
CA GLU A 29 -0.23 -9.88 0.58
C GLU A 29 -0.04 -10.73 1.85
N ILE A 30 -0.35 -12.00 1.76
CA ILE A 30 -0.16 -12.94 2.87
C ILE A 30 1.26 -13.51 2.78
N TYR A 31 2.00 -13.39 3.87
CA TYR A 31 3.38 -13.87 3.97
C TYR A 31 3.40 -15.20 4.72
N ASN A 32 4.40 -16.04 4.42
CA ASN A 32 4.57 -17.34 5.06
C ASN A 32 5.15 -17.26 6.46
N SER A 33 5.77 -16.14 6.81
CA SER A 33 6.40 -15.97 8.12
C SER A 33 6.28 -14.55 8.60
N LYS A 34 6.41 -14.36 9.91
CA LYS A 34 6.41 -13.03 10.51
C LYS A 34 7.61 -12.22 10.03
N ALA A 35 8.77 -12.86 9.89
CA ALA A 35 9.97 -12.17 9.40
C ALA A 35 9.74 -11.60 7.99
N ALA A 36 9.14 -12.37 7.09
CA ALA A 36 8.83 -11.89 5.75
C ALA A 36 7.83 -10.73 5.79
N CYS A 37 6.83 -10.81 6.65
CA CYS A 37 5.84 -9.74 6.83
C CYS A 37 6.52 -8.45 7.31
N LEU A 38 7.40 -8.54 8.30
CA LEU A 38 8.13 -7.38 8.82
C LEU A 38 9.05 -6.78 7.75
N ASN A 39 9.66 -7.60 6.92
CA ASN A 39 10.46 -7.12 5.78
C ASN A 39 9.58 -6.35 4.80
N GLY A 40 8.37 -6.81 4.56
CA GLY A 40 7.40 -6.10 3.72
C GLY A 40 7.05 -4.73 4.29
N ILE A 41 6.87 -4.64 5.60
CA ILE A 41 6.60 -3.36 6.27
C ILE A 41 7.78 -2.39 6.05
N GLU A 42 9.01 -2.86 6.26
CA GLU A 42 10.19 -2.00 6.05
C GLU A 42 10.30 -1.57 4.59
N SER A 43 9.91 -2.44 3.66
CA SER A 43 9.89 -2.08 2.25
C SER A 43 8.89 -0.94 1.97
N VAL A 44 7.71 -0.98 2.58
CA VAL A 44 6.74 0.11 2.45
C VAL A 44 7.30 1.40 3.03
N ARG A 45 7.88 1.34 4.23
CA ARG A 45 8.48 2.52 4.86
C ARG A 45 9.53 3.18 3.99
N LYS A 46 10.36 2.37 3.36
CA LYS A 46 11.49 2.84 2.56
C LYS A 46 11.04 3.38 1.21
N ASN A 47 10.10 2.70 0.57
CA ASN A 47 9.73 3.01 -0.81
C ASN A 47 8.59 4.02 -0.95
N ALA A 48 7.64 4.03 -0.04
CA ALA A 48 6.49 4.93 -0.17
C ALA A 48 6.86 6.41 -0.30
N PRO A 49 7.78 6.95 0.53
CA PRO A 49 8.09 8.37 0.44
C PRO A 49 8.70 8.82 -0.89
N ILE A 50 9.38 7.91 -1.59
CA ILE A 50 10.12 8.27 -2.82
C ILE A 50 9.43 7.78 -4.10
N ALA A 51 8.38 6.96 -3.98
CA ALA A 51 7.72 6.35 -5.14
C ALA A 51 6.89 7.39 -5.90
N PRO A 52 7.13 7.56 -7.21
CA PRO A 52 6.25 8.40 -8.04
C PRO A 52 4.92 7.69 -8.27
N VAL A 53 3.94 8.45 -8.74
CA VAL A 53 2.62 7.91 -9.08
C VAL A 53 2.53 7.69 -10.58
N GLU A 54 2.26 6.46 -10.98
CA GLU A 54 1.98 6.13 -12.37
C GLU A 54 0.47 5.97 -12.50
N ASP A 55 -0.16 6.94 -13.13
CA ASP A 55 -1.62 6.94 -13.29
C ASP A 55 -2.01 6.22 -14.57
N GLN A 56 -2.29 4.93 -14.45
CA GLN A 56 -2.64 4.09 -15.60
C GLN A 56 -4.05 4.35 -16.12
N THR A 57 -4.81 5.23 -15.46
CA THR A 57 -6.14 5.63 -15.92
C THR A 57 -6.08 6.81 -16.88
N ALA A 58 -4.94 7.49 -16.95
CA ALA A 58 -4.75 8.64 -17.84
C ALA A 58 -4.36 8.14 -19.22
N GLU A 59 -4.93 8.73 -20.26
CA GLU A 59 -4.57 8.41 -21.62
C GLU A 59 -3.12 8.83 -21.89
N GLY A 60 -2.33 7.92 -22.46
CA GLY A 60 -0.94 8.21 -22.77
C GLY A 60 -0.04 8.34 -21.56
N PHE A 61 -0.38 7.71 -20.44
CA PHE A 61 0.42 7.82 -19.23
C PHE A 61 1.86 7.35 -19.45
N ALA A 62 2.79 7.98 -18.70
CA ALA A 62 4.20 7.59 -18.76
C ALA A 62 4.45 6.46 -17.76
N VAL A 63 5.22 5.45 -18.19
CA VAL A 63 5.61 4.35 -17.32
C VAL A 63 6.76 4.81 -16.43
N GLU A 64 6.58 4.68 -15.12
CA GLU A 64 7.60 5.06 -14.14
C GLU A 64 8.47 3.86 -13.79
N LYS A 65 9.64 4.15 -13.24
CA LYS A 65 10.53 3.09 -12.74
C LYS A 65 10.13 2.71 -11.32
N ASN A 66 10.37 1.46 -10.95
CA ASN A 66 10.16 1.01 -9.58
C ASN A 66 11.20 1.64 -8.64
N PRO A 67 10.84 1.97 -7.39
CA PRO A 67 9.54 1.78 -6.79
C PRO A 67 8.53 2.81 -7.30
N LYS A 68 7.26 2.43 -7.33
CA LYS A 68 6.21 3.33 -7.82
C LYS A 68 4.85 2.95 -7.25
N PHE A 69 3.94 3.92 -7.24
CA PHE A 69 2.52 3.66 -7.02
C PHE A 69 1.85 3.58 -8.39
N GLU A 70 1.09 2.51 -8.61
CA GLU A 70 0.27 2.38 -9.83
C GLU A 70 -1.19 2.63 -9.48
N VAL A 71 -1.82 3.54 -10.21
CA VAL A 71 -3.26 3.82 -10.07
C VAL A 71 -3.96 3.17 -11.26
N TYR A 72 -4.96 2.37 -11.00
CA TYR A 72 -5.69 1.64 -12.05
C TYR A 72 -7.17 1.52 -11.69
N VAL A 73 -7.97 1.12 -12.67
CA VAL A 73 -9.41 0.87 -12.47
C VAL A 73 -9.61 -0.64 -12.42
N ASP A 74 -10.32 -1.12 -11.40
CA ASP A 74 -10.59 -2.55 -11.26
C ASP A 74 -11.82 -2.96 -12.07
N LYS A 75 -12.18 -4.25 -11.98
CA LYS A 75 -13.31 -4.80 -12.73
C LYS A 75 -14.66 -4.19 -12.35
N ALA A 76 -14.76 -3.69 -11.11
CA ALA A 76 -15.99 -3.04 -10.63
C ALA A 76 -16.07 -1.57 -11.04
N GLY A 77 -15.04 -1.05 -11.71
CA GLY A 77 -14.99 0.34 -12.12
C GLY A 77 -14.50 1.30 -11.03
N GLU A 78 -13.90 0.75 -9.98
CA GLU A 78 -13.37 1.56 -8.89
C GLU A 78 -11.87 1.81 -9.05
N PHE A 79 -11.41 2.94 -8.55
CA PHE A 79 -9.99 3.30 -8.59
C PHE A 79 -9.25 2.63 -7.45
N ARG A 80 -8.11 2.02 -7.76
CA ARG A 80 -7.25 1.37 -6.77
C ARG A 80 -5.82 1.79 -7.00
N PHE A 81 -5.01 1.71 -5.96
CA PHE A 81 -3.56 1.86 -6.11
C PHE A 81 -2.85 0.66 -5.51
N ARG A 82 -1.62 0.47 -5.99
CA ARG A 82 -0.71 -0.51 -5.40
C ARG A 82 0.69 0.07 -5.41
N LEU A 83 1.47 -0.29 -4.41
CA LEU A 83 2.86 0.14 -4.29
C LEU A 83 3.76 -1.01 -4.69
N LYS A 84 4.64 -0.77 -5.66
CA LYS A 84 5.64 -1.75 -6.09
C LYS A 84 7.00 -1.37 -5.52
N ALA A 85 7.72 -2.37 -5.01
CA ALA A 85 9.10 -2.21 -4.57
C ALA A 85 10.04 -2.15 -5.76
N ARG A 86 11.32 -1.92 -5.49
CA ARG A 86 12.34 -1.83 -6.54
C ARG A 86 12.41 -3.07 -7.43
N ASN A 87 12.13 -4.24 -6.85
CA ASN A 87 12.13 -5.51 -7.60
C ASN A 87 10.85 -5.78 -8.37
N GLY A 88 9.90 -4.83 -8.33
CA GLY A 88 8.62 -4.97 -9.02
C GLY A 88 7.55 -5.73 -8.27
N GLU A 89 7.83 -6.19 -7.06
CA GLU A 89 6.82 -6.89 -6.26
C GLU A 89 5.83 -5.92 -5.64
N ILE A 90 4.56 -6.32 -5.61
CA ILE A 90 3.50 -5.52 -4.97
C ILE A 90 3.63 -5.71 -3.47
N ILE A 91 3.90 -4.63 -2.74
CA ILE A 91 4.10 -4.68 -1.29
C ILE A 91 2.94 -4.09 -0.50
N ALA A 92 2.06 -3.36 -1.15
CA ALA A 92 0.83 -2.85 -0.53
C ALA A 92 -0.18 -2.52 -1.61
N ALA A 93 -1.45 -2.67 -1.28
CA ALA A 93 -2.55 -2.37 -2.20
C ALA A 93 -3.72 -1.78 -1.45
N SER A 94 -4.48 -0.91 -2.12
CA SER A 94 -5.63 -0.24 -1.52
C SER A 94 -6.92 -1.00 -1.77
N GLU A 95 -7.97 -0.54 -1.09
CA GLU A 95 -9.34 -0.89 -1.44
C GLU A 95 -9.78 -0.09 -2.67
N GLY A 96 -10.96 -0.36 -3.18
CA GLY A 96 -11.53 0.39 -4.29
C GLY A 96 -12.11 1.73 -3.83
N TYR A 97 -11.81 2.78 -4.57
CA TYR A 97 -12.37 4.11 -4.34
C TYR A 97 -13.30 4.48 -5.50
N LYS A 98 -14.38 5.15 -5.19
CA LYS A 98 -15.33 5.58 -6.22
C LYS A 98 -14.82 6.76 -7.04
N ALA A 99 -13.96 7.57 -6.44
CA ALA A 99 -13.39 8.75 -7.11
C ALA A 99 -11.87 8.66 -7.16
N LYS A 100 -11.30 9.09 -8.29
CA LYS A 100 -9.85 9.12 -8.45
C LYS A 100 -9.16 10.01 -7.42
N ALA A 101 -9.78 11.14 -7.09
CA ALA A 101 -9.24 12.05 -6.08
C ALA A 101 -9.07 11.36 -4.73
N SER A 102 -10.04 10.52 -4.35
CA SER A 102 -9.96 9.75 -3.09
C SER A 102 -8.82 8.74 -3.13
N CYS A 103 -8.61 8.10 -4.27
CA CYS A 103 -7.51 7.15 -4.46
C CYS A 103 -6.16 7.87 -4.31
N LEU A 104 -6.01 9.04 -4.93
CA LEU A 104 -4.77 9.82 -4.84
C LEU A 104 -4.53 10.31 -3.41
N ASN A 105 -5.59 10.67 -2.69
CA ASN A 105 -5.48 11.03 -1.27
C ASN A 105 -5.01 9.84 -0.44
N GLY A 106 -5.46 8.64 -0.79
CA GLY A 106 -4.99 7.40 -0.14
C GLY A 106 -3.50 7.21 -0.31
N ILE A 107 -2.98 7.46 -1.51
CA ILE A 107 -1.53 7.39 -1.77
C ILE A 107 -0.78 8.39 -0.88
N GLU A 108 -1.26 9.64 -0.81
CA GLU A 108 -0.63 10.65 0.04
C GLU A 108 -0.67 10.24 1.50
N SER A 109 -1.74 9.60 1.93
CA SER A 109 -1.85 9.07 3.29
C SER A 109 -0.80 7.98 3.56
N VAL A 110 -0.57 7.09 2.59
CA VAL A 110 0.49 6.08 2.72
C VAL A 110 1.85 6.74 2.86
N LYS A 111 2.15 7.70 2.00
CA LYS A 111 3.43 8.42 2.04
C LYS A 111 3.66 9.13 3.37
N LYS A 112 2.59 9.71 3.91
CA LYS A 112 2.65 10.47 5.15
C LYS A 112 2.79 9.56 6.38
N ASN A 113 2.03 8.47 6.40
CA ASN A 113 1.96 7.62 7.60
C ASN A 113 3.03 6.54 7.66
N ALA A 114 3.43 5.97 6.52
CA ALA A 114 4.32 4.80 6.52
C ALA A 114 5.67 5.03 7.21
N PRO A 115 6.39 6.15 6.99
CA PRO A 115 7.73 6.28 7.58
C PRO A 115 7.76 6.20 9.10
N ASP A 116 6.74 6.74 9.77
CA ASP A 116 6.70 6.83 11.22
C ASP A 116 5.69 5.88 11.87
N ALA A 117 5.02 5.06 11.07
CA ALA A 117 4.00 4.16 11.59
C ALA A 117 4.60 3.11 12.51
N GLU A 118 3.97 2.93 13.67
CA GLU A 118 4.36 1.94 14.65
C GLU A 118 3.87 0.56 14.21
N VAL A 119 4.68 -0.47 14.45
CA VAL A 119 4.28 -1.85 14.19
C VAL A 119 3.57 -2.39 15.42
N VAL A 120 2.32 -2.82 15.24
CA VAL A 120 1.55 -3.42 16.33
C VAL A 120 1.01 -4.78 15.87
N GLU A 121 0.83 -5.69 16.81
CA GLU A 121 0.25 -6.99 16.51
C GLU A 121 -1.23 -6.99 16.88
N GLU A 122 -2.05 -7.53 15.98
CA GLU A 122 -3.50 -7.66 16.21
C GLU A 122 -3.85 -9.15 16.26
N GLU A 123 -4.78 -9.47 17.11
CA GLU A 123 -5.29 -10.84 17.22
C GLU A 123 -6.48 -11.07 16.32
#